data_ad6abf3593ea75eaade1470ad2db48e1
#
_entry.id   ad6abf3593ea75eaade1470ad2db48e1
#
_cell.length_a   1.000
_cell.length_b   1.000
_cell.length_c   1.000
_cell.angle_alpha   90.00
_cell.angle_beta   90.00
_cell.angle_gamma   90.00
#
_symmetry.space_group_name_H-M   'P 1'
#
loop_
_entity.id
_entity.type
_entity.pdbx_description
1 polymer ?
#
loop_
_entity_poly.entity_id
_entity_poly.type
_entity_poly.pdbx_seq_one_letter_code
_entity_poly.pdbx_strand_id
1 'polypeptide(L)'
;MTEILHLSTFLRRAIYDSNGDRIGRVQDLVARLGNDAHPPIVGAVIRIEGRDLFVPMKKIGGLREGKMTFEGKRLDLRRFERRPGELLLAEDLLSRHLINLVRGRLIIANEIEIAEMEGKWEVVGVDPGRRPFFRRILGTNLGQRINADAIVDFASIEPFVGHVPSARLRIPYRKLAKLHPAQIADLVEQASHEEGEEIIEAVGLDRELEADVFEELDTEHQLEFLEDRTDVDAARLLSRMEPDNAADLINEIDQDRRLTILESLPADQQSKVRHLLSYNADTAGGLMNPDFVSVPATATVAEALDAVRSSNVPGESLHVVFVLDENGQPIGASSLAPLVRARDTDLALSVARTQLTHVHPEWDMHRVARKMSDFNLTVLPVLDAEHGKMIGVVTVDDLLEELLPQGWRREFGMTAVEE
;
A
#
# COMPACT_ATOMS: atom_id res chain seq x y z
N MET A 1 -18.05 27.22 16.70
CA MET A 1 -17.10 26.74 15.66
C MET A 1 -15.73 26.78 16.29
N THR A 2 -15.04 25.67 16.34
CA THR A 2 -13.67 25.58 16.84
C THR A 2 -12.75 26.36 15.90
N GLU A 3 -11.99 27.31 16.42
CA GLU A 3 -11.08 28.12 15.62
C GLU A 3 -9.86 27.25 15.25
N ILE A 4 -9.61 27.10 13.94
CA ILE A 4 -8.47 26.37 13.42
C ILE A 4 -7.33 27.36 13.19
N LEU A 5 -6.15 27.05 13.68
CA LEU A 5 -4.95 27.87 13.55
C LEU A 5 -3.90 27.13 12.72
N HIS A 6 -3.12 27.88 11.96
CA HIS A 6 -2.01 27.35 11.16
C HIS A 6 -0.71 27.31 11.97
N LEU A 7 0.02 26.21 11.93
CA LEU A 7 1.32 26.08 12.58
C LEU A 7 2.29 27.19 12.14
N SER A 8 2.31 27.52 10.85
CA SER A 8 3.19 28.57 10.29
C SER A 8 2.99 29.95 10.92
N THR A 9 1.82 30.20 11.54
CA THR A 9 1.54 31.44 12.24
C THR A 9 2.44 31.64 13.45
N PHE A 10 2.90 30.56 14.07
CA PHE A 10 3.71 30.58 15.28
C PHE A 10 5.20 30.40 15.03
N LEU A 11 5.57 29.72 13.95
CA LEU A 11 6.96 29.43 13.65
C LEU A 11 7.81 30.70 13.46
N ARG A 12 8.99 30.73 14.10
CA ARG A 12 9.96 31.83 14.11
C ARG A 12 9.42 33.13 14.71
N ARG A 13 8.22 33.14 15.27
CA ARG A 13 7.64 34.29 15.96
C ARG A 13 8.26 34.48 17.35
N ALA A 14 8.19 35.73 17.84
CA ALA A 14 8.62 36.04 19.20
C ALA A 14 7.66 35.44 20.23
N ILE A 15 8.22 34.91 21.32
CA ILE A 15 7.47 34.60 22.54
C ILE A 15 7.77 35.68 23.60
N TYR A 16 6.76 36.09 24.34
CA TYR A 16 6.83 37.16 25.34
C TYR A 16 6.57 36.57 26.72
N ASP A 17 7.07 37.24 27.76
CA ASP A 17 6.69 36.94 29.15
C ASP A 17 5.40 37.65 29.57
N SER A 18 5.01 37.46 30.82
CA SER A 18 3.81 38.11 31.41
C SER A 18 3.92 39.66 31.51
N ASN A 19 5.12 40.22 31.39
CA ASN A 19 5.36 41.64 31.41
C ASN A 19 5.37 42.27 30.01
N GLY A 20 5.29 41.42 28.97
CA GLY A 20 5.36 41.84 27.58
C GLY A 20 6.78 41.89 27.02
N ASP A 21 7.79 41.46 27.79
CA ASP A 21 9.18 41.40 27.36
C ASP A 21 9.41 40.16 26.48
N ARG A 22 10.14 40.37 25.37
CA ARG A 22 10.49 39.29 24.47
C ARG A 22 11.56 38.37 25.10
N ILE A 23 11.22 37.08 25.28
CA ILE A 23 12.14 36.09 25.87
C ILE A 23 12.82 35.18 24.85
N GLY A 24 12.27 35.02 23.63
CA GLY A 24 12.86 34.14 22.63
C GLY A 24 12.08 34.09 21.32
N ARG A 25 12.27 33.00 20.55
CA ARG A 25 11.53 32.70 19.33
C ARG A 25 11.08 31.25 19.33
N VAL A 26 9.88 31.00 18.86
CA VAL A 26 9.34 29.65 18.65
C VAL A 26 10.09 28.97 17.51
N GLN A 27 10.61 27.78 17.75
CA GLN A 27 11.22 26.93 16.73
C GLN A 27 10.23 25.92 16.20
N ASP A 28 9.50 25.24 17.11
CA ASP A 28 8.55 24.20 16.75
C ASP A 28 7.47 24.02 17.83
N LEU A 29 6.38 23.36 17.47
CA LEU A 29 5.42 22.81 18.42
C LEU A 29 5.63 21.30 18.53
N VAL A 30 5.50 20.80 19.77
CA VAL A 30 5.69 19.38 20.08
C VAL A 30 4.35 18.74 20.32
N ALA A 31 3.97 17.77 19.48
CA ALA A 31 2.83 16.89 19.72
C ALA A 31 3.30 15.56 20.32
N ARG A 32 2.38 14.79 20.91
CA ARG A 32 2.65 13.45 21.39
C ARG A 32 1.80 12.45 20.63
N LEU A 33 2.46 11.58 19.87
CA LEU A 33 1.80 10.44 19.23
C LEU A 33 1.35 9.42 20.27
N GLY A 34 0.15 8.93 20.12
CA GLY A 34 -0.50 7.93 20.97
C GLY A 34 -1.60 7.23 20.22
N ASN A 35 -2.60 6.73 20.93
CA ASN A 35 -3.79 6.12 20.34
C ASN A 35 -4.87 7.15 19.96
N ASP A 36 -4.62 8.43 20.21
CA ASP A 36 -5.57 9.51 19.94
C ASP A 36 -5.61 9.78 18.43
N ALA A 37 -6.82 9.97 17.87
CA ALA A 37 -7.02 10.34 16.48
C ALA A 37 -6.35 11.69 16.13
N HIS A 38 -6.37 12.61 17.08
CA HIS A 38 -5.75 13.92 17.00
C HIS A 38 -4.69 14.06 18.10
N PRO A 39 -3.39 14.02 17.76
CA PRO A 39 -2.33 14.07 18.76
C PRO A 39 -2.35 15.39 19.55
N PRO A 40 -2.31 15.33 20.90
CA PRO A 40 -2.28 16.53 21.72
C PRO A 40 -0.93 17.24 21.61
N ILE A 41 -0.96 18.58 21.54
CA ILE A 41 0.24 19.42 21.62
C ILE A 41 0.66 19.55 23.06
N VAL A 42 1.85 19.01 23.38
CA VAL A 42 2.38 18.95 24.75
C VAL A 42 3.23 20.16 25.13
N GLY A 43 3.71 20.92 24.14
CA GLY A 43 4.52 22.11 24.37
C GLY A 43 5.11 22.71 23.10
N ALA A 44 6.03 23.64 23.28
CA ALA A 44 6.79 24.29 22.21
C ALA A 44 8.29 24.23 22.48
N VAL A 45 9.07 24.13 21.42
CA VAL A 45 10.52 24.36 21.44
C VAL A 45 10.76 25.83 21.15
N ILE A 46 11.42 26.53 22.05
CA ILE A 46 11.75 27.94 21.92
C ILE A 46 13.27 28.13 21.95
N ARG A 47 13.78 29.05 21.13
CA ARG A 47 15.19 29.41 21.09
C ARG A 47 15.44 30.69 21.86
N ILE A 48 16.29 30.56 22.90
CA ILE A 48 16.75 31.66 23.75
C ILE A 48 18.28 31.63 23.74
N GLU A 49 18.92 32.73 23.39
CA GLU A 49 20.40 32.86 23.37
C GLU A 49 21.12 31.67 22.68
N GLY A 50 20.53 31.21 21.55
CA GLY A 50 21.10 30.09 20.78
C GLY A 50 20.82 28.68 21.31
N ARG A 51 20.08 28.55 22.40
CA ARG A 51 19.69 27.26 23.00
C ARG A 51 18.24 26.96 22.76
N ASP A 52 17.94 25.75 22.41
CA ASP A 52 16.58 25.24 22.25
C ASP A 52 16.08 24.68 23.60
N LEU A 53 14.97 25.22 24.11
CA LEU A 53 14.38 24.91 25.40
C LEU A 53 12.94 24.46 25.19
N PHE A 54 12.47 23.54 26.04
CA PHE A 54 11.08 23.07 26.01
C PHE A 54 10.20 23.86 26.97
N VAL A 55 9.08 24.37 26.46
CA VAL A 55 8.03 25.01 27.25
C VAL A 55 6.77 24.17 27.18
N PRO A 56 6.31 23.58 28.33
CA PRO A 56 5.06 22.82 28.35
C PRO A 56 3.85 23.66 27.95
N MET A 57 2.89 23.07 27.22
CA MET A 57 1.71 23.74 26.70
C MET A 57 0.90 24.48 27.77
N LYS A 58 0.80 23.90 28.97
CA LYS A 58 0.13 24.52 30.13
C LYS A 58 0.75 25.83 30.64
N LYS A 59 1.93 26.20 30.16
CA LYS A 59 2.63 27.46 30.47
C LYS A 59 2.64 28.43 29.28
N ILE A 60 1.91 28.10 28.21
CA ILE A 60 1.80 28.91 27.00
C ILE A 60 0.38 29.45 26.91
N GLY A 61 0.25 30.75 26.75
CA GLY A 61 -1.01 31.46 26.50
C GLY A 61 -1.00 32.24 25.18
N GLY A 62 -2.12 32.84 24.86
CA GLY A 62 -2.27 33.79 23.73
C GLY A 62 -2.32 33.15 22.33
N LEU A 63 -2.41 31.81 22.19
CA LEU A 63 -2.44 31.18 20.88
C LEU A 63 -3.63 31.65 20.02
N ARG A 64 -4.82 31.78 20.59
CA ARG A 64 -6.01 32.25 19.87
C ARG A 64 -5.84 33.66 19.27
N GLU A 65 -4.97 34.46 19.87
CA GLU A 65 -4.64 35.81 19.42
C GLU A 65 -3.49 35.84 18.40
N GLY A 66 -3.02 34.65 17.95
CA GLY A 66 -1.87 34.52 17.05
C GLY A 66 -0.54 34.91 17.69
N LYS A 67 -0.50 34.96 19.03
CA LYS A 67 0.69 35.28 19.83
C LYS A 67 1.00 34.15 20.77
N MET A 68 2.27 34.07 21.18
CA MET A 68 2.68 33.13 22.25
C MET A 68 3.19 33.94 23.43
N THR A 69 2.63 33.67 24.60
CA THR A 69 3.06 34.21 25.88
C THR A 69 3.43 33.13 26.84
N PHE A 70 4.51 33.33 27.57
CA PHE A 70 4.94 32.45 28.65
C PHE A 70 4.28 32.90 29.95
N GLU A 71 3.40 32.07 30.51
CA GLU A 71 2.64 32.35 31.73
C GLU A 71 3.25 31.67 32.97
N GLY A 72 4.43 31.09 32.84
CA GLY A 72 5.11 30.39 33.93
C GLY A 72 5.95 31.33 34.81
N LYS A 73 6.05 31.00 36.12
CA LYS A 73 6.92 31.75 37.06
C LYS A 73 8.41 31.48 36.87
N ARG A 74 8.78 30.32 36.28
CA ARG A 74 10.17 29.90 36.05
C ARG A 74 10.26 29.13 34.74
N LEU A 75 11.21 29.50 33.91
CA LEU A 75 11.56 28.80 32.70
C LEU A 75 12.59 27.70 33.03
N ASP A 76 12.41 26.52 32.49
CA ASP A 76 13.41 25.45 32.56
C ASP A 76 14.48 25.71 31.48
N LEU A 77 15.73 25.92 31.91
CA LEU A 77 16.85 26.25 31.04
C LEU A 77 17.61 25.01 30.53
N ARG A 78 17.13 23.81 30.83
CA ARG A 78 17.72 22.60 30.26
C ARG A 78 17.47 22.57 28.77
N ARG A 79 18.51 22.14 28.03
CA ARG A 79 18.40 21.97 26.58
C ARG A 79 17.28 21.00 26.27
N PHE A 80 16.53 21.29 25.22
CA PHE A 80 15.50 20.38 24.72
C PHE A 80 16.16 19.08 24.25
N GLU A 81 15.65 17.98 24.72
CA GLU A 81 15.93 16.63 24.27
C GLU A 81 14.61 15.96 23.95
N ARG A 82 14.48 15.45 22.74
CA ARG A 82 13.28 14.78 22.26
C ARG A 82 13.03 13.50 23.08
N ARG A 83 11.81 13.29 23.48
CA ARG A 83 11.40 12.09 24.20
C ARG A 83 10.74 11.10 23.26
N PRO A 84 10.72 9.79 23.58
CA PRO A 84 9.98 8.80 22.81
C PRO A 84 8.51 9.20 22.64
N GLY A 85 8.01 9.13 21.40
CA GLY A 85 6.64 9.51 21.06
C GLY A 85 6.40 11.01 20.88
N GLU A 86 7.39 11.88 21.03
CA GLU A 86 7.29 13.29 20.70
C GLU A 86 7.56 13.56 19.22
N LEU A 87 6.65 14.30 18.59
CA LEU A 87 6.66 14.71 17.21
C LEU A 87 6.86 16.21 17.12
N LEU A 88 7.86 16.66 16.41
CA LEU A 88 8.12 18.07 16.10
C LEU A 88 7.37 18.43 14.82
N LEU A 89 6.32 19.23 14.93
CA LEU A 89 5.38 19.43 13.83
C LEU A 89 6.02 20.04 12.58
N ALA A 90 6.95 21.00 12.78
CA ALA A 90 7.63 21.63 11.64
C ALA A 90 8.78 20.79 11.11
N GLU A 91 9.58 20.15 11.97
CA GLU A 91 10.76 19.39 11.57
C GLU A 91 10.36 18.06 10.94
N ASP A 92 9.40 17.36 11.53
CA ASP A 92 9.05 15.99 11.15
C ASP A 92 7.94 15.90 10.11
N LEU A 93 7.01 16.88 10.06
CA LEU A 93 5.83 16.80 9.19
C LEU A 93 5.81 17.87 8.09
N LEU A 94 6.16 19.11 8.42
CA LEU A 94 5.97 20.23 7.48
C LEU A 94 6.91 20.10 6.27
N SER A 95 6.33 20.07 5.07
CA SER A 95 7.00 19.82 3.78
C SER A 95 7.55 18.39 3.62
N ARG A 96 7.04 17.45 4.42
CA ARG A 96 7.34 16.02 4.29
C ARG A 96 6.19 15.30 3.60
N HIS A 97 6.50 14.13 3.03
CA HIS A 97 5.49 13.21 2.56
C HIS A 97 4.76 12.57 3.74
N LEU A 98 3.47 12.42 3.61
CA LEU A 98 2.59 11.74 4.55
C LEU A 98 1.65 10.82 3.76
N ILE A 99 1.28 9.70 4.35
CA ILE A 99 0.36 8.75 3.72
C ILE A 99 -1.07 9.17 4.05
N ASN A 100 -1.88 9.46 3.03
CA ASN A 100 -3.33 9.64 3.19
C ASN A 100 -4.02 8.28 3.04
N LEU A 101 -4.40 7.69 4.15
CA LEU A 101 -4.97 6.34 4.22
C LEU A 101 -6.38 6.21 3.62
N VAL A 102 -7.13 7.32 3.54
CA VAL A 102 -8.48 7.32 2.94
C VAL A 102 -8.40 7.28 1.42
N ARG A 103 -7.40 7.94 0.86
CA ARG A 103 -7.21 8.05 -0.59
C ARG A 103 -6.14 7.11 -1.14
N GLY A 104 -5.41 6.38 -0.28
CA GLY A 104 -4.31 5.50 -0.66
C GLY A 104 -3.22 6.22 -1.46
N ARG A 105 -2.84 7.45 -1.07
CA ARG A 105 -1.83 8.23 -1.80
C ARG A 105 -0.97 9.09 -0.89
N LEU A 106 0.21 9.46 -1.38
CA LEU A 106 1.07 10.42 -0.69
C LEU A 106 0.54 11.84 -0.83
N ILE A 107 0.72 12.61 0.23
CA ILE A 107 0.47 14.06 0.26
C ILE A 107 1.66 14.78 0.89
N ILE A 108 1.90 16.01 0.48
CA ILE A 108 2.91 16.86 1.12
C ILE A 108 2.22 17.76 2.11
N ALA A 109 2.69 17.77 3.38
CA ALA A 109 2.19 18.66 4.40
C ALA A 109 2.68 20.11 4.15
N ASN A 110 1.94 20.88 3.38
CA ASN A 110 2.28 22.28 3.13
C ASN A 110 1.90 23.20 4.29
N GLU A 111 0.93 22.79 5.11
CA GLU A 111 0.56 23.43 6.37
C GLU A 111 0.03 22.36 7.35
N ILE A 112 0.13 22.66 8.64
CA ILE A 112 -0.41 21.81 9.71
C ILE A 112 -1.42 22.65 10.49
N GLU A 113 -2.59 22.06 10.66
CA GLU A 113 -3.73 22.69 11.30
C GLU A 113 -3.85 22.22 12.75
N ILE A 114 -3.96 23.17 13.65
CA ILE A 114 -4.12 22.94 15.09
C ILE A 114 -5.40 23.60 15.59
N ALA A 115 -6.05 22.96 16.54
CA ALA A 115 -7.25 23.51 17.15
C ALA A 115 -7.32 23.18 18.65
N GLU A 116 -8.07 23.98 19.39
CA GLU A 116 -8.36 23.67 20.79
C GLU A 116 -9.65 22.84 20.88
N MET A 117 -9.51 21.60 21.30
CA MET A 117 -10.61 20.66 21.51
C MET A 117 -10.67 20.26 22.99
N GLU A 118 -11.82 20.45 23.61
CA GLU A 118 -12.03 20.11 25.03
C GLU A 118 -10.97 20.71 25.99
N GLY A 119 -10.47 21.90 25.70
CA GLY A 119 -9.45 22.58 26.50
C GLY A 119 -8.02 22.10 26.29
N LYS A 120 -7.77 21.28 25.24
CA LYS A 120 -6.44 20.85 24.82
C LYS A 120 -6.19 21.29 23.38
N TRP A 121 -4.97 21.70 23.11
CA TRP A 121 -4.51 21.94 21.74
C TRP A 121 -4.11 20.65 21.08
N GLU A 122 -4.64 20.38 19.92
CA GLU A 122 -4.44 19.14 19.18
C GLU A 122 -4.12 19.43 17.70
N VAL A 123 -3.43 18.52 17.05
CA VAL A 123 -3.22 18.52 15.60
C VAL A 123 -4.45 17.94 14.95
N VAL A 124 -5.20 18.75 14.21
CA VAL A 124 -6.49 18.33 13.65
C VAL A 124 -6.43 18.00 12.17
N GLY A 125 -5.43 18.49 11.44
CA GLY A 125 -5.32 18.19 10.02
C GLY A 125 -4.07 18.73 9.35
N VAL A 126 -3.97 18.42 8.08
CA VAL A 126 -2.89 18.86 7.18
C VAL A 126 -3.52 19.46 5.93
N ASP A 127 -3.01 20.61 5.49
CA ASP A 127 -3.35 21.20 4.20
C ASP A 127 -2.24 20.86 3.17
N PRO A 128 -2.51 20.00 2.17
CA PRO A 128 -1.58 19.68 1.10
C PRO A 128 -1.58 20.73 -0.02
N GLY A 129 -2.44 21.76 0.05
CA GLY A 129 -2.58 22.77 -0.99
C GLY A 129 -1.33 23.62 -1.19
N ARG A 130 -1.14 24.14 -2.42
CA ARG A 130 0.01 25.00 -2.74
C ARG A 130 -0.09 26.42 -2.16
N ARG A 131 -1.27 26.88 -1.77
CA ARG A 131 -1.50 28.24 -1.23
C ARG A 131 -0.76 28.53 0.08
N PRO A 132 -0.71 27.61 1.07
CA PRO A 132 0.07 27.80 2.28
C PRO A 132 1.57 27.97 2.01
N PHE A 133 2.12 27.21 1.07
CA PHE A 133 3.52 27.31 0.64
C PHE A 133 3.86 28.72 0.12
N PHE A 134 3.04 29.28 -0.76
CA PHE A 134 3.24 30.63 -1.29
C PHE A 134 3.10 31.71 -0.21
N ARG A 135 2.15 31.57 0.73
CA ARG A 135 2.00 32.47 1.88
C ARG A 135 3.26 32.50 2.75
N ARG A 136 3.87 31.35 2.99
CA ARG A 136 5.11 31.21 3.79
C ARG A 136 6.30 31.88 3.13
N ILE A 137 6.43 31.81 1.80
CA ILE A 137 7.55 32.39 1.05
C ILE A 137 7.34 33.90 0.80
N LEU A 138 6.16 34.32 0.43
CA LEU A 138 5.88 35.72 0.00
C LEU A 138 5.40 36.60 1.12
N GLY A 139 5.13 36.09 2.32
CA GLY A 139 4.74 36.87 3.48
C GLY A 139 3.41 37.65 3.33
N THR A 140 2.59 37.31 2.36
CA THR A 140 1.36 38.05 2.04
C THR A 140 0.17 37.56 2.86
N ASN A 141 -0.66 38.49 3.33
CA ASN A 141 -1.95 38.21 3.99
C ASN A 141 -3.04 37.71 3.03
N LEU A 142 -2.68 37.23 1.86
CA LEU A 142 -3.59 36.67 0.86
C LEU A 142 -4.03 35.25 1.29
N GLY A 143 -5.22 35.19 1.89
CA GLY A 143 -5.89 33.91 2.11
C GLY A 143 -6.26 33.60 3.56
N GLN A 144 -6.94 34.49 4.25
CA GLN A 144 -7.58 34.20 5.56
C GLN A 144 -8.82 33.30 5.48
N ARG A 145 -9.21 32.82 4.30
CA ARG A 145 -10.30 31.84 4.17
C ARG A 145 -9.70 30.44 4.07
N ILE A 146 -9.77 29.73 5.17
CA ILE A 146 -9.52 28.31 5.23
C ILE A 146 -10.61 27.63 4.39
N ASN A 147 -10.22 26.99 3.30
CA ASN A 147 -11.14 26.13 2.59
C ASN A 147 -11.17 24.82 3.38
N ALA A 148 -12.17 24.63 4.23
CA ALA A 148 -12.27 23.44 5.10
C ALA A 148 -12.27 22.13 4.30
N ASP A 149 -12.69 22.18 3.03
CA ASP A 149 -12.72 21.03 2.12
C ASP A 149 -11.32 20.60 1.63
N ALA A 150 -10.28 21.44 1.84
CA ALA A 150 -8.92 21.13 1.44
C ALA A 150 -8.09 20.49 2.56
N ILE A 151 -8.59 20.50 3.80
CA ILE A 151 -7.89 19.97 4.96
C ILE A 151 -8.11 18.45 5.04
N VAL A 152 -7.01 17.69 5.07
CA VAL A 152 -7.04 16.26 5.34
C VAL A 152 -7.00 16.05 6.84
N ASP A 153 -7.98 15.33 7.39
CA ASP A 153 -8.07 15.02 8.81
C ASP A 153 -6.84 14.22 9.26
N PHE A 154 -6.19 14.64 10.36
CA PHE A 154 -5.00 13.96 10.87
C PHE A 154 -5.25 12.49 11.25
N ALA A 155 -6.48 12.15 11.64
CA ALA A 155 -6.89 10.76 11.92
C ALA A 155 -6.71 9.81 10.72
N SER A 156 -6.72 10.36 9.50
CA SER A 156 -6.56 9.64 8.22
C SER A 156 -5.14 9.71 7.66
N ILE A 157 -4.19 10.24 8.42
CA ILE A 157 -2.81 10.43 7.99
C ILE A 157 -1.89 9.50 8.78
N GLU A 158 -0.89 8.93 8.10
CA GLU A 158 0.22 8.21 8.71
C GLU A 158 1.53 8.90 8.32
N PRO A 159 2.32 9.41 9.27
CA PRO A 159 3.65 9.94 9.00
C PRO A 159 4.67 8.80 8.87
N PHE A 160 5.69 8.98 8.05
CA PHE A 160 6.83 8.06 7.97
C PHE A 160 7.65 8.09 9.26
N VAL A 161 7.96 6.91 9.79
CA VAL A 161 8.72 6.75 11.05
C VAL A 161 10.20 7.09 10.85
N GLY A 162 10.76 6.87 9.67
CA GLY A 162 12.14 7.20 9.32
C GLY A 162 12.48 8.68 9.56
N HIS A 163 11.50 9.57 9.39
CA HIS A 163 11.66 11.00 9.67
C HIS A 163 11.53 11.37 11.15
N VAL A 164 11.14 10.43 12.02
CA VAL A 164 10.95 10.64 13.46
C VAL A 164 11.87 9.74 14.28
N PRO A 165 13.17 10.06 14.41
CA PRO A 165 14.18 9.19 15.02
C PRO A 165 13.90 8.72 16.46
N SER A 166 12.97 9.37 17.15
CA SER A 166 12.55 9.00 18.52
C SER A 166 11.28 8.16 18.58
N ALA A 167 10.58 8.02 17.49
CA ALA A 167 9.40 7.17 17.38
C ALA A 167 9.82 5.71 17.16
N ARG A 168 10.42 5.08 18.15
CA ARG A 168 10.31 3.62 18.33
C ARG A 168 8.88 3.21 18.72
N LEU A 169 7.91 4.02 18.40
CA LEU A 169 6.54 3.61 18.26
C LEU A 169 6.47 2.82 16.96
N ARG A 170 6.66 1.51 17.08
CA ARG A 170 6.00 0.57 16.17
C ARG A 170 4.50 0.83 16.33
N ILE A 171 4.02 1.91 15.73
CA ILE A 171 2.64 1.94 15.32
C ILE A 171 2.62 0.87 14.24
N PRO A 172 2.03 -0.32 14.51
CA PRO A 172 1.91 -1.26 13.44
C PRO A 172 1.15 -0.50 12.37
N TYR A 173 1.65 -0.54 11.15
CA TYR A 173 0.94 -0.05 9.95
C TYR A 173 -0.37 -0.84 9.72
N ARG A 174 -1.06 -1.20 10.80
CA ARG A 174 -2.39 -1.83 10.83
C ARG A 174 -3.41 -1.09 9.98
N LYS A 175 -3.11 0.17 9.68
CA LYS A 175 -3.95 0.96 8.81
C LYS A 175 -3.59 0.73 7.34
N LEU A 176 -2.31 0.56 7.00
CA LEU A 176 -1.86 0.18 5.66
C LEU A 176 -2.43 -1.19 5.26
N ALA A 177 -2.40 -2.16 6.15
CA ALA A 177 -2.98 -3.49 5.93
C ALA A 177 -4.51 -3.51 5.66
N LYS A 178 -5.17 -2.35 5.66
CA LYS A 178 -6.58 -2.21 5.24
C LYS A 178 -6.72 -1.71 3.79
N LEU A 179 -5.64 -1.23 3.22
CA LEU A 179 -5.61 -0.83 1.81
C LEU A 179 -5.49 -2.08 0.94
N HIS A 180 -5.96 -1.98 -0.29
CA HIS A 180 -5.71 -3.01 -1.29
C HIS A 180 -4.21 -3.08 -1.62
N PRO A 181 -3.61 -4.26 -1.89
CA PRO A 181 -2.21 -4.37 -2.28
C PRO A 181 -1.79 -3.37 -3.37
N ALA A 182 -2.56 -3.24 -4.45
CA ALA A 182 -2.33 -2.25 -5.51
C ALA A 182 -2.23 -0.80 -4.99
N GLN A 183 -3.03 -0.41 -3.99
CA GLN A 183 -2.94 0.93 -3.41
C GLN A 183 -1.66 1.12 -2.59
N ILE A 184 -1.18 0.05 -1.96
CA ILE A 184 0.09 0.09 -1.22
C ILE A 184 1.25 0.15 -2.20
N ALA A 185 1.20 -0.60 -3.31
CA ALA A 185 2.17 -0.53 -4.39
C ALA A 185 2.25 0.89 -4.99
N ASP A 186 1.11 1.50 -5.31
CA ASP A 186 1.05 2.91 -5.74
C ASP A 186 1.72 3.89 -4.75
N LEU A 187 1.63 3.62 -3.42
CA LEU A 187 2.29 4.44 -2.41
C LEU A 187 3.81 4.26 -2.44
N VAL A 188 4.27 3.02 -2.59
CA VAL A 188 5.71 2.68 -2.69
C VAL A 188 6.32 3.36 -3.91
N GLU A 189 5.69 3.25 -5.07
CA GLU A 189 6.15 3.83 -6.33
C GLU A 189 6.16 5.37 -6.36
N GLN A 190 5.31 6.03 -5.57
CA GLN A 190 5.27 7.49 -5.43
C GLN A 190 6.26 8.01 -4.40
N ALA A 191 6.77 7.15 -3.53
CA ALA A 191 7.67 7.49 -2.45
C ALA A 191 9.13 7.63 -2.96
N SER A 192 10.01 8.20 -2.13
CA SER A 192 11.45 8.00 -2.33
C SER A 192 11.82 6.55 -2.00
N HIS A 193 12.95 6.06 -2.48
CA HIS A 193 13.41 4.70 -2.19
C HIS A 193 13.40 4.39 -0.67
N GLU A 194 13.96 5.30 0.18
CA GLU A 194 13.97 5.13 1.64
C GLU A 194 12.55 5.05 2.25
N GLU A 195 11.61 5.86 1.75
CA GLU A 195 10.21 5.84 2.19
C GLU A 195 9.50 4.58 1.70
N GLY A 196 9.79 4.13 0.49
CA GLY A 196 9.26 2.89 -0.09
C GLY A 196 9.71 1.66 0.70
N GLU A 197 11.01 1.59 1.02
CA GLU A 197 11.56 0.54 1.90
C GLU A 197 10.84 0.49 3.26
N GLU A 198 10.57 1.66 3.85
CA GLU A 198 9.84 1.73 5.11
C GLU A 198 8.42 1.16 5.00
N ILE A 199 7.73 1.40 3.88
CA ILE A 199 6.40 0.83 3.61
C ILE A 199 6.52 -0.70 3.46
N ILE A 200 7.46 -1.18 2.65
CA ILE A 200 7.69 -2.62 2.41
C ILE A 200 8.08 -3.33 3.71
N GLU A 201 8.98 -2.76 4.52
CA GLU A 201 9.34 -3.34 5.83
C GLU A 201 8.13 -3.45 6.76
N ALA A 202 7.25 -2.46 6.69
CA ALA A 202 6.05 -2.42 7.52
C ALA A 202 5.03 -3.48 7.11
N VAL A 203 4.74 -3.63 5.84
CA VAL A 203 3.84 -4.69 5.33
C VAL A 203 4.49 -6.08 5.46
N GLY A 204 5.81 -6.17 5.44
CA GLY A 204 6.58 -7.39 5.62
C GLY A 204 6.40 -8.10 6.98
N LEU A 205 5.67 -7.49 7.93
CA LEU A 205 5.18 -8.16 9.13
C LEU A 205 4.09 -9.20 8.81
N ASP A 206 3.36 -9.00 7.73
CA ASP A 206 2.45 -9.96 7.10
C ASP A 206 3.05 -10.39 5.78
N ARG A 207 3.53 -11.63 5.72
CA ARG A 207 4.31 -12.15 4.59
C ARG A 207 3.48 -12.39 3.33
N GLU A 208 2.20 -12.66 3.47
CA GLU A 208 1.29 -12.79 2.35
C GLU A 208 1.02 -11.39 1.77
N LEU A 209 0.66 -10.42 2.61
CA LEU A 209 0.47 -9.05 2.15
C LEU A 209 1.73 -8.46 1.50
N GLU A 210 2.94 -8.81 2.00
CA GLU A 210 4.20 -8.39 1.38
C GLU A 210 4.31 -8.92 -0.06
N ALA A 211 3.95 -10.20 -0.27
CA ALA A 211 3.99 -10.80 -1.60
C ALA A 211 2.94 -10.17 -2.53
N ASP A 212 1.69 -10.04 -2.06
CA ASP A 212 0.61 -9.42 -2.83
C ASP A 212 0.95 -7.96 -3.25
N VAL A 213 1.55 -7.18 -2.33
CA VAL A 213 2.00 -5.81 -2.65
C VAL A 213 3.14 -5.82 -3.66
N PHE A 214 4.05 -6.79 -3.53
CA PHE A 214 5.20 -6.90 -4.41
C PHE A 214 4.81 -7.29 -5.83
N GLU A 215 3.78 -8.12 -6.01
CA GLU A 215 3.20 -8.46 -7.31
C GLU A 215 2.62 -7.25 -8.03
N GLU A 216 2.03 -6.34 -7.29
CA GLU A 216 1.39 -5.13 -7.84
C GLU A 216 2.37 -3.97 -8.14
N LEU A 217 3.65 -4.08 -7.73
CA LEU A 217 4.69 -3.09 -8.08
C LEU A 217 5.07 -3.21 -9.55
N ASP A 218 5.42 -2.07 -10.16
CA ASP A 218 6.04 -2.12 -11.48
C ASP A 218 7.41 -2.81 -11.44
N THR A 219 7.82 -3.39 -12.54
CA THR A 219 9.04 -4.20 -12.66
C THR A 219 10.30 -3.45 -12.23
N GLU A 220 10.37 -2.13 -12.47
CA GLU A 220 11.53 -1.30 -12.08
C GLU A 220 11.70 -1.28 -10.55
N HIS A 221 10.60 -1.05 -9.82
CA HIS A 221 10.62 -1.05 -8.36
C HIS A 221 10.78 -2.46 -7.78
N GLN A 222 10.18 -3.49 -8.40
CA GLN A 222 10.41 -4.87 -8.01
C GLN A 222 11.90 -5.23 -8.03
N LEU A 223 12.59 -4.90 -9.11
CA LEU A 223 14.02 -5.16 -9.26
C LEU A 223 14.85 -4.36 -8.27
N GLU A 224 14.57 -3.04 -8.11
CA GLU A 224 15.25 -2.17 -7.16
C GLU A 224 15.20 -2.73 -5.73
N PHE A 225 14.02 -3.12 -5.26
CA PHE A 225 13.87 -3.69 -3.91
C PHE A 225 14.44 -5.11 -3.77
N LEU A 226 14.59 -5.85 -4.87
CA LEU A 226 15.26 -7.16 -4.85
C LEU A 226 16.78 -7.04 -4.84
N GLU A 227 17.37 -5.97 -5.41
CA GLU A 227 18.81 -5.75 -5.38
C GLU A 227 19.35 -5.66 -3.95
N ASP A 228 18.61 -5.05 -3.05
CA ASP A 228 18.98 -4.87 -1.63
C ASP A 228 18.75 -6.13 -0.78
N ARG A 229 18.11 -7.17 -1.34
CA ARG A 229 17.84 -8.43 -0.65
C ARG A 229 18.88 -9.50 -0.97
N THR A 230 19.13 -10.38 0.02
CA THR A 230 19.90 -11.60 -0.25
C THR A 230 19.11 -12.55 -1.16
N ASP A 231 19.80 -13.41 -1.92
CA ASP A 231 19.13 -14.39 -2.80
C ASP A 231 18.17 -15.32 -2.03
N VAL A 232 18.48 -15.62 -0.77
CA VAL A 232 17.61 -16.42 0.11
C VAL A 232 16.35 -15.65 0.51
N ASP A 233 16.47 -14.35 0.79
CA ASP A 233 15.31 -13.52 1.15
C ASP A 233 14.45 -13.22 -0.07
N ALA A 234 15.08 -12.98 -1.24
CA ALA A 234 14.39 -12.88 -2.52
C ALA A 234 13.59 -14.17 -2.83
N ALA A 235 14.24 -15.35 -2.74
CA ALA A 235 13.56 -16.64 -2.94
C ALA A 235 12.41 -16.86 -1.95
N ARG A 236 12.54 -16.38 -0.71
CA ARG A 236 11.47 -16.49 0.29
C ARG A 236 10.26 -15.61 -0.05
N LEU A 237 10.49 -14.43 -0.61
CA LEU A 237 9.42 -13.57 -1.12
C LEU A 237 8.75 -14.21 -2.33
N LEU A 238 9.51 -14.53 -3.36
CA LEU A 238 9.04 -15.17 -4.60
C LEU A 238 8.31 -16.50 -4.36
N SER A 239 8.61 -17.21 -3.26
CA SER A 239 7.92 -18.44 -2.92
C SER A 239 6.46 -18.26 -2.47
N ARG A 240 6.03 -17.03 -2.21
CA ARG A 240 4.66 -16.68 -1.83
C ARG A 240 3.89 -15.97 -2.94
N MET A 241 4.61 -15.48 -3.92
CA MET A 241 4.03 -14.91 -5.13
C MET A 241 3.37 -16.01 -5.97
N GLU A 242 2.45 -15.62 -6.84
CA GLU A 242 1.92 -16.50 -7.86
C GLU A 242 3.05 -17.03 -8.76
N PRO A 243 3.00 -18.28 -9.19
CA PRO A 243 4.11 -18.89 -9.95
C PRO A 243 4.46 -18.18 -11.25
N ASP A 244 3.47 -17.61 -11.95
CA ASP A 244 3.61 -16.82 -13.17
C ASP A 244 4.32 -15.49 -12.86
N ASN A 245 3.84 -14.69 -11.91
CA ASN A 245 4.48 -13.46 -11.46
C ASN A 245 5.93 -13.70 -10.99
N ALA A 246 6.16 -14.76 -10.25
CA ALA A 246 7.51 -15.16 -9.83
C ALA A 246 8.40 -15.55 -11.03
N ALA A 247 7.84 -16.20 -12.08
CA ALA A 247 8.59 -16.56 -13.28
C ALA A 247 8.97 -15.32 -14.09
N ASP A 248 8.06 -14.37 -14.27
CA ASP A 248 8.30 -13.14 -15.00
C ASP A 248 9.38 -12.31 -14.32
N LEU A 249 9.27 -12.13 -13.01
CA LEU A 249 10.29 -11.41 -12.25
C LEU A 249 11.65 -12.09 -12.28
N ILE A 250 11.73 -13.43 -12.22
CA ILE A 250 12.97 -14.20 -12.37
C ILE A 250 13.59 -13.98 -13.76
N ASN A 251 12.80 -13.79 -14.81
CA ASN A 251 13.31 -13.46 -16.14
C ASN A 251 14.01 -12.10 -16.20
N GLU A 252 13.58 -11.15 -15.38
CA GLU A 252 14.15 -9.80 -15.34
C GLU A 252 15.37 -9.67 -14.40
N ILE A 253 15.51 -10.57 -13.41
CA ILE A 253 16.66 -10.58 -12.48
C ILE A 253 17.96 -10.86 -13.23
N ASP A 254 19.07 -10.27 -12.78
CA ASP A 254 20.41 -10.51 -13.29
C ASP A 254 20.76 -12.00 -13.36
N GLN A 255 21.34 -12.42 -14.49
CA GLN A 255 21.63 -13.83 -14.79
C GLN A 255 22.45 -14.52 -13.69
N ASP A 256 23.35 -13.80 -13.05
CA ASP A 256 24.23 -14.34 -11.99
C ASP A 256 23.45 -14.73 -10.72
N ARG A 257 22.35 -14.04 -10.42
CA ARG A 257 21.50 -14.28 -9.27
C ARG A 257 20.36 -15.26 -9.57
N ARG A 258 19.87 -15.26 -10.81
CA ARG A 258 18.69 -16.01 -11.25
C ARG A 258 18.71 -17.48 -10.85
N LEU A 259 19.81 -18.18 -11.14
CA LEU A 259 19.94 -19.60 -10.81
C LEU A 259 19.94 -19.87 -9.31
N THR A 260 20.65 -19.04 -8.54
CA THR A 260 20.73 -19.18 -7.07
C THR A 260 19.38 -18.96 -6.40
N ILE A 261 18.64 -17.96 -6.85
CA ILE A 261 17.28 -17.67 -6.37
C ILE A 261 16.34 -18.83 -6.72
N LEU A 262 16.34 -19.29 -7.98
CA LEU A 262 15.50 -20.38 -8.44
C LEU A 262 15.78 -21.69 -7.69
N GLU A 263 17.05 -22.01 -7.37
CA GLU A 263 17.43 -23.19 -6.59
C GLU A 263 17.07 -23.06 -5.10
N SER A 264 16.89 -21.84 -4.62
CA SER A 264 16.49 -21.56 -3.24
C SER A 264 14.98 -21.58 -3.01
N LEU A 265 14.17 -21.65 -4.08
CA LEU A 265 12.72 -21.81 -3.98
C LEU A 265 12.33 -23.18 -3.41
N PRO A 266 11.19 -23.31 -2.69
CA PRO A 266 10.60 -24.59 -2.33
C PRO A 266 10.39 -25.48 -3.57
N ALA A 267 10.58 -26.79 -3.43
CA ALA A 267 10.60 -27.71 -4.58
C ALA A 267 9.34 -27.66 -5.46
N ASP A 268 8.17 -27.46 -4.86
CA ASP A 268 6.91 -27.31 -5.59
C ASP A 268 6.91 -26.04 -6.45
N GLN A 269 7.17 -24.89 -5.83
CA GLN A 269 7.23 -23.59 -6.51
C GLN A 269 8.34 -23.59 -7.58
N GLN A 270 9.51 -24.11 -7.24
CA GLN A 270 10.62 -24.25 -8.20
C GLN A 270 10.22 -25.02 -9.46
N SER A 271 9.45 -26.12 -9.29
CA SER A 271 8.99 -26.94 -10.42
C SER A 271 8.02 -26.15 -11.32
N LYS A 272 7.07 -25.43 -10.71
CA LYS A 272 6.09 -24.60 -11.42
C LYS A 272 6.78 -23.47 -12.19
N VAL A 273 7.62 -22.71 -11.50
CA VAL A 273 8.38 -21.59 -12.10
C VAL A 273 9.27 -22.08 -13.25
N ARG A 274 10.01 -23.19 -13.07
CA ARG A 274 10.82 -23.78 -14.15
C ARG A 274 9.98 -24.20 -15.35
N HIS A 275 8.77 -24.68 -15.12
CA HIS A 275 7.86 -25.05 -16.20
C HIS A 275 7.40 -23.81 -16.96
N LEU A 276 7.03 -22.75 -16.27
CA LEU A 276 6.62 -21.47 -16.87
C LEU A 276 7.75 -20.81 -17.66
N LEU A 277 8.96 -20.79 -17.12
CA LEU A 277 10.15 -20.28 -17.80
C LEU A 277 10.50 -21.03 -19.10
N SER A 278 9.87 -22.16 -19.39
CA SER A 278 10.03 -22.88 -20.66
C SER A 278 9.17 -22.33 -21.79
N TYR A 279 8.20 -21.46 -21.48
CA TYR A 279 7.34 -20.78 -22.46
C TYR A 279 7.84 -19.37 -22.75
N ASN A 280 7.32 -18.76 -23.81
CA ASN A 280 7.55 -17.36 -24.08
C ASN A 280 6.59 -16.53 -23.20
N ALA A 281 7.08 -15.51 -22.48
CA ALA A 281 6.29 -14.64 -21.63
C ALA A 281 5.06 -14.04 -22.33
N ASP A 282 5.19 -13.64 -23.60
CA ASP A 282 4.10 -13.04 -24.40
C ASP A 282 3.03 -14.04 -24.88
N THR A 283 2.97 -15.24 -24.33
CA THR A 283 2.03 -16.29 -24.74
C THR A 283 1.16 -16.78 -23.58
N ALA A 284 0.09 -17.50 -23.92
CA ALA A 284 -0.77 -18.13 -22.90
C ALA A 284 -0.01 -19.05 -21.96
N GLY A 285 1.11 -19.64 -22.40
CA GLY A 285 1.97 -20.50 -21.57
C GLY A 285 2.81 -19.70 -20.59
N GLY A 286 3.25 -18.49 -20.91
CA GLY A 286 3.94 -17.58 -20.01
C GLY A 286 2.98 -17.01 -18.97
N LEU A 287 1.82 -16.51 -19.43
CA LEU A 287 0.79 -15.89 -18.58
C LEU A 287 -0.03 -16.88 -17.73
N MET A 288 0.09 -18.19 -17.92
CA MET A 288 -0.76 -19.12 -17.22
C MET A 288 -0.34 -19.33 -15.77
N ASN A 289 -1.32 -19.29 -14.87
CA ASN A 289 -1.14 -19.80 -13.53
C ASN A 289 -1.33 -21.33 -13.52
N PRO A 290 -0.34 -22.15 -13.09
CA PRO A 290 -0.46 -23.59 -13.01
C PRO A 290 -1.35 -24.05 -11.85
N ASP A 291 -1.70 -23.15 -10.93
CA ASP A 291 -2.54 -23.43 -9.78
C ASP A 291 -4.02 -23.19 -10.10
N PHE A 292 -4.81 -24.24 -10.11
CA PHE A 292 -6.25 -24.23 -10.37
C PHE A 292 -6.98 -25.29 -9.57
N VAL A 293 -8.26 -25.08 -9.30
CA VAL A 293 -9.07 -26.08 -8.60
C VAL A 293 -9.67 -27.09 -9.59
N SER A 294 -9.39 -28.35 -9.35
CA SER A 294 -9.95 -29.44 -10.16
C SER A 294 -10.43 -30.62 -9.32
N VAL A 295 -11.42 -31.34 -9.84
CA VAL A 295 -11.97 -32.55 -9.23
C VAL A 295 -12.16 -33.64 -10.29
N PRO A 296 -12.15 -34.93 -9.94
CA PRO A 296 -12.40 -36.00 -10.87
C PRO A 296 -13.88 -36.02 -11.33
N ALA A 297 -14.14 -36.71 -12.46
CA ALA A 297 -15.50 -36.85 -13.04
C ALA A 297 -16.53 -37.45 -12.08
N THR A 298 -16.09 -38.23 -11.10
CA THR A 298 -16.92 -38.88 -10.10
C THR A 298 -17.23 -38.04 -8.87
N ALA A 299 -16.60 -36.88 -8.75
CA ALA A 299 -16.75 -36.01 -7.58
C ALA A 299 -18.16 -35.44 -7.45
N THR A 300 -18.63 -35.37 -6.23
CA THR A 300 -19.87 -34.70 -5.84
C THR A 300 -19.67 -33.18 -5.73
N VAL A 301 -20.77 -32.44 -5.68
CA VAL A 301 -20.76 -30.99 -5.42
C VAL A 301 -20.13 -30.68 -4.07
N ALA A 302 -20.40 -31.50 -3.04
CA ALA A 302 -19.77 -31.33 -1.72
C ALA A 302 -18.24 -31.43 -1.82
N GLU A 303 -17.71 -32.42 -2.51
CA GLU A 303 -16.28 -32.61 -2.70
C GLU A 303 -15.66 -31.48 -3.53
N ALA A 304 -16.36 -30.96 -4.52
CA ALA A 304 -15.92 -29.80 -5.29
C ALA A 304 -15.82 -28.52 -4.43
N LEU A 305 -16.82 -28.27 -3.59
CA LEU A 305 -16.82 -27.15 -2.65
C LEU A 305 -15.74 -27.31 -1.56
N ASP A 306 -15.47 -28.52 -1.11
CA ASP A 306 -14.41 -28.79 -0.15
C ASP A 306 -13.03 -28.61 -0.79
N ALA A 307 -12.87 -28.96 -2.06
CA ALA A 307 -11.66 -28.67 -2.81
C ALA A 307 -11.37 -27.15 -2.88
N VAL A 308 -12.41 -26.34 -3.14
CA VAL A 308 -12.29 -24.86 -3.11
C VAL A 308 -11.93 -24.36 -1.71
N ARG A 309 -12.59 -24.85 -0.65
CA ARG A 309 -12.32 -24.40 0.74
C ARG A 309 -10.92 -24.74 1.23
N SER A 310 -10.34 -25.83 0.76
CA SER A 310 -9.02 -26.32 1.15
C SER A 310 -7.91 -25.87 0.20
N SER A 311 -8.24 -25.17 -0.87
CA SER A 311 -7.28 -24.68 -1.86
C SER A 311 -6.55 -23.47 -1.34
N ASN A 312 -5.26 -23.36 -1.69
CA ASN A 312 -4.44 -22.16 -1.54
C ASN A 312 -4.35 -21.37 -2.86
N VAL A 313 -5.15 -21.73 -3.86
CA VAL A 313 -5.20 -21.02 -5.15
C VAL A 313 -5.72 -19.60 -4.91
N PRO A 314 -5.13 -18.56 -5.54
CA PRO A 314 -5.56 -17.18 -5.43
C PRO A 314 -7.04 -16.96 -5.73
N GLY A 315 -7.61 -15.90 -5.15
CA GLY A 315 -9.05 -15.61 -5.23
C GLY A 315 -9.58 -15.47 -6.65
N GLU A 316 -8.78 -14.89 -7.53
CA GLU A 316 -9.06 -14.67 -8.94
C GLU A 316 -9.24 -15.98 -9.71
N SER A 317 -8.40 -16.95 -9.45
CA SER A 317 -8.44 -18.29 -10.06
C SER A 317 -9.46 -19.24 -9.40
N LEU A 318 -9.92 -18.95 -8.16
CA LEU A 318 -10.90 -19.75 -7.43
C LEU A 318 -12.33 -19.72 -8.00
N HIS A 319 -12.62 -18.83 -8.94
CA HIS A 319 -13.97 -18.64 -9.46
C HIS A 319 -14.52 -19.83 -10.25
N VAL A 320 -13.66 -20.75 -10.71
CA VAL A 320 -14.01 -21.87 -11.56
C VAL A 320 -13.40 -23.16 -11.02
N VAL A 321 -14.22 -24.20 -10.91
CA VAL A 321 -13.80 -25.57 -10.63
C VAL A 321 -13.84 -26.37 -11.92
N PHE A 322 -12.73 -27.01 -12.26
CA PHE A 322 -12.65 -27.89 -13.43
C PHE A 322 -12.90 -29.34 -13.07
N VAL A 323 -13.62 -30.04 -13.92
CA VAL A 323 -13.83 -31.48 -13.79
C VAL A 323 -12.94 -32.18 -14.82
N LEU A 324 -12.01 -33.00 -14.33
CA LEU A 324 -11.03 -33.66 -15.18
C LEU A 324 -11.37 -35.15 -15.33
N ASP A 325 -11.03 -35.71 -16.48
CA ASP A 325 -11.02 -37.17 -16.71
C ASP A 325 -9.75 -37.84 -16.13
N GLU A 326 -9.64 -39.15 -16.31
CA GLU A 326 -8.51 -39.94 -15.83
C GLU A 326 -7.16 -39.55 -16.51
N ASN A 327 -7.22 -38.88 -17.66
CA ASN A 327 -6.05 -38.44 -18.41
C ASN A 327 -5.66 -36.99 -18.07
N GLY A 328 -6.41 -36.33 -17.18
CA GLY A 328 -6.24 -34.90 -16.82
C GLY A 328 -6.79 -33.95 -17.88
N GLN A 329 -7.65 -34.40 -18.78
CA GLN A 329 -8.34 -33.56 -19.75
C GLN A 329 -9.59 -32.95 -19.10
N PRO A 330 -9.87 -31.65 -19.28
CA PRO A 330 -11.04 -31.03 -18.71
C PRO A 330 -12.30 -31.42 -19.50
N ILE A 331 -13.24 -32.08 -18.83
CA ILE A 331 -14.52 -32.52 -19.37
C ILE A 331 -15.70 -31.66 -18.92
N GLY A 332 -15.46 -30.79 -17.95
CA GLY A 332 -16.44 -29.82 -17.45
C GLY A 332 -15.80 -28.71 -16.67
N ALA A 333 -16.47 -27.56 -16.60
CA ALA A 333 -16.10 -26.44 -15.73
C ALA A 333 -17.35 -25.80 -15.14
N SER A 334 -17.32 -25.48 -13.88
CA SER A 334 -18.42 -24.81 -13.17
C SER A 334 -17.90 -23.63 -12.39
N SER A 335 -18.57 -22.47 -12.54
CA SER A 335 -18.37 -21.39 -11.58
C SER A 335 -18.97 -21.77 -10.22
N LEU A 336 -18.59 -21.05 -9.16
CA LEU A 336 -19.05 -21.33 -7.80
C LEU A 336 -20.57 -21.24 -7.63
N ALA A 337 -21.24 -20.32 -8.33
CA ALA A 337 -22.67 -20.10 -8.15
C ALA A 337 -23.57 -21.30 -8.49
N PRO A 338 -23.36 -22.05 -9.58
CA PRO A 338 -24.07 -23.33 -9.83
C PRO A 338 -23.77 -24.37 -8.77
N LEU A 339 -22.51 -24.53 -8.32
CA LEU A 339 -22.13 -25.47 -7.28
C LEU A 339 -22.85 -25.18 -5.95
N VAL A 340 -22.87 -23.93 -5.51
CA VAL A 340 -23.53 -23.51 -4.26
C VAL A 340 -25.06 -23.73 -4.31
N ARG A 341 -25.66 -23.68 -5.50
CA ARG A 341 -27.12 -23.87 -5.67
C ARG A 341 -27.55 -25.33 -5.84
N ALA A 342 -26.61 -26.21 -6.17
CA ALA A 342 -26.88 -27.64 -6.35
C ALA A 342 -26.97 -28.38 -5.01
N ARG A 343 -27.39 -29.62 -5.04
CA ARG A 343 -27.37 -30.48 -3.84
C ARG A 343 -25.97 -31.05 -3.66
N ASP A 344 -25.53 -31.17 -2.43
CA ASP A 344 -24.24 -31.72 -2.07
C ASP A 344 -23.94 -33.09 -2.68
N THR A 345 -25.02 -33.90 -2.88
CA THR A 345 -24.95 -35.27 -3.41
C THR A 345 -24.97 -35.35 -4.94
N ASP A 346 -25.24 -34.25 -5.64
CA ASP A 346 -25.25 -34.24 -7.09
C ASP A 346 -23.78 -34.31 -7.59
N LEU A 347 -23.56 -34.89 -8.78
CA LEU A 347 -22.23 -34.89 -9.37
C LEU A 347 -21.84 -33.48 -9.81
N ALA A 348 -20.61 -33.05 -9.53
CA ALA A 348 -20.10 -31.76 -9.96
C ALA A 348 -20.19 -31.58 -11.49
N LEU A 349 -19.97 -32.65 -12.25
CA LEU A 349 -20.10 -32.67 -13.71
C LEU A 349 -21.56 -32.38 -14.17
N SER A 350 -22.57 -32.73 -13.38
CA SER A 350 -23.97 -32.50 -13.75
C SER A 350 -24.40 -31.03 -13.77
N VAL A 351 -23.64 -30.17 -13.07
CA VAL A 351 -23.88 -28.72 -13.01
C VAL A 351 -22.80 -27.94 -13.78
N ALA A 352 -21.82 -28.63 -14.31
CA ALA A 352 -20.72 -28.05 -15.09
C ALA A 352 -21.12 -27.86 -16.57
N ARG A 353 -20.50 -26.85 -17.20
CA ARG A 353 -20.52 -26.72 -18.67
C ARG A 353 -19.57 -27.75 -19.26
N THR A 354 -20.03 -28.53 -20.21
CA THR A 354 -19.23 -29.58 -20.87
C THR A 354 -18.63 -29.12 -22.21
N GLN A 355 -19.17 -28.04 -22.80
CA GLN A 355 -18.55 -27.40 -23.95
C GLN A 355 -17.55 -26.36 -23.46
N LEU A 356 -16.29 -26.77 -23.34
CA LEU A 356 -15.23 -25.93 -22.82
C LEU A 356 -14.51 -25.19 -23.95
N THR A 357 -14.36 -23.90 -23.75
CA THR A 357 -13.43 -23.10 -24.52
C THR A 357 -12.07 -23.18 -23.84
N HIS A 358 -11.02 -23.43 -24.61
CA HIS A 358 -9.65 -23.55 -24.12
C HIS A 358 -8.67 -22.83 -25.06
N VAL A 359 -7.45 -22.67 -24.59
CA VAL A 359 -6.30 -22.11 -25.34
C VAL A 359 -5.13 -23.10 -25.28
N HIS A 360 -4.15 -22.91 -26.17
CA HIS A 360 -2.89 -23.65 -26.16
C HIS A 360 -1.75 -22.73 -25.73
N PRO A 361 -0.68 -23.25 -25.13
CA PRO A 361 0.40 -22.44 -24.59
C PRO A 361 1.04 -21.47 -25.56
N GLU A 362 1.06 -21.80 -26.86
CA GLU A 362 1.70 -20.97 -27.90
C GLU A 362 0.82 -19.82 -28.42
N TRP A 363 -0.39 -19.66 -27.89
CA TRP A 363 -1.28 -18.57 -28.35
C TRP A 363 -0.83 -17.24 -27.78
N ASP A 364 -0.81 -16.23 -28.65
CA ASP A 364 -0.54 -14.85 -28.27
C ASP A 364 -1.68 -14.26 -27.43
N MET A 365 -1.35 -13.28 -26.58
CA MET A 365 -2.29 -12.61 -25.66
C MET A 365 -3.53 -12.02 -26.34
N HIS A 366 -3.39 -11.42 -27.51
CA HIS A 366 -4.52 -10.85 -28.24
C HIS A 366 -5.53 -11.90 -28.68
N ARG A 367 -5.03 -13.10 -29.02
CA ARG A 367 -5.88 -14.23 -29.36
C ARG A 367 -6.59 -14.79 -28.15
N VAL A 368 -5.92 -14.83 -26.98
CA VAL A 368 -6.51 -15.20 -25.70
C VAL A 368 -7.58 -14.19 -25.30
N ALA A 369 -7.27 -12.88 -25.33
CA ALA A 369 -8.20 -11.80 -25.02
C ALA A 369 -9.48 -11.85 -25.87
N ARG A 370 -9.32 -12.05 -27.18
CA ARG A 370 -10.47 -12.21 -28.08
C ARG A 370 -11.33 -13.40 -27.67
N LYS A 371 -10.70 -14.52 -27.32
CA LYS A 371 -11.40 -15.74 -26.91
C LYS A 371 -12.19 -15.51 -25.61
N MET A 372 -11.59 -14.85 -24.61
CA MET A 372 -12.26 -14.47 -23.38
C MET A 372 -13.46 -13.55 -23.65
N SER A 373 -13.27 -12.51 -24.47
CA SER A 373 -14.31 -11.57 -24.85
C SER A 373 -15.47 -12.23 -25.60
N ASP A 374 -15.16 -13.05 -26.62
CA ASP A 374 -16.18 -13.71 -27.47
C ASP A 374 -17.11 -14.63 -26.66
N PHE A 375 -16.59 -15.25 -25.60
CA PHE A 375 -17.33 -16.21 -24.76
C PHE A 375 -17.68 -15.69 -23.37
N ASN A 376 -17.35 -14.42 -23.08
CA ASN A 376 -17.55 -13.77 -21.78
C ASN A 376 -17.01 -14.63 -20.61
N LEU A 377 -15.72 -15.00 -20.73
CA LEU A 377 -15.02 -15.85 -19.77
C LEU A 377 -14.02 -15.00 -18.97
N THR A 378 -13.92 -15.27 -17.68
CA THR A 378 -12.95 -14.66 -16.76
C THR A 378 -11.74 -15.56 -16.53
N VAL A 379 -11.88 -16.86 -16.79
CA VAL A 379 -10.82 -17.86 -16.64
C VAL A 379 -10.86 -18.79 -17.86
N LEU A 380 -9.71 -19.03 -18.50
CA LEU A 380 -9.55 -19.96 -19.62
C LEU A 380 -8.55 -21.06 -19.28
N PRO A 381 -8.92 -22.34 -19.44
CA PRO A 381 -7.97 -23.43 -19.27
C PRO A 381 -6.97 -23.46 -20.44
N VAL A 382 -5.71 -23.67 -20.08
CA VAL A 382 -4.59 -23.89 -21.01
C VAL A 382 -4.38 -25.40 -21.13
N LEU A 383 -4.44 -25.91 -22.34
CA LEU A 383 -4.26 -27.31 -22.62
C LEU A 383 -2.96 -27.58 -23.36
N ASP A 384 -2.20 -28.53 -22.91
CA ASP A 384 -1.07 -29.08 -23.65
C ASP A 384 -1.52 -29.58 -25.04
N ALA A 385 -0.74 -29.25 -26.07
CA ALA A 385 -1.10 -29.50 -27.46
C ALA A 385 -1.02 -31.01 -27.83
N GLU A 386 -0.23 -31.78 -27.14
CA GLU A 386 0.00 -33.20 -27.49
C GLU A 386 -1.08 -34.12 -26.92
N HIS A 387 -1.46 -33.91 -25.68
CA HIS A 387 -2.33 -34.83 -24.93
C HIS A 387 -3.67 -34.19 -24.54
N GLY A 388 -3.85 -32.87 -24.73
CA GLY A 388 -5.04 -32.14 -24.29
C GLY A 388 -5.20 -32.08 -22.78
N LYS A 389 -4.13 -32.32 -22.03
CA LYS A 389 -4.11 -32.23 -20.58
C LYS A 389 -4.13 -30.79 -20.15
N MET A 390 -4.89 -30.48 -19.12
CA MET A 390 -4.92 -29.15 -18.52
C MET A 390 -3.61 -28.91 -17.74
N ILE A 391 -2.91 -27.82 -18.07
CA ILE A 391 -1.61 -27.47 -17.50
C ILE A 391 -1.62 -26.16 -16.73
N GLY A 392 -2.68 -25.35 -16.87
CA GLY A 392 -2.85 -24.08 -16.17
C GLY A 392 -4.14 -23.39 -16.57
N VAL A 393 -4.30 -22.20 -16.07
CA VAL A 393 -5.38 -21.27 -16.41
C VAL A 393 -4.78 -19.89 -16.72
N VAL A 394 -5.45 -19.12 -17.61
CA VAL A 394 -5.20 -17.70 -17.77
C VAL A 394 -6.42 -16.97 -17.26
N THR A 395 -6.23 -15.98 -16.40
CA THR A 395 -7.32 -15.13 -15.90
C THR A 395 -7.48 -13.87 -16.74
N VAL A 396 -8.61 -13.19 -16.58
CA VAL A 396 -8.82 -11.91 -17.27
C VAL A 396 -7.99 -10.79 -16.65
N ASP A 397 -7.65 -10.92 -15.38
CA ASP A 397 -6.92 -9.91 -14.61
C ASP A 397 -5.46 -9.87 -15.09
N ASP A 398 -4.76 -11.02 -15.15
CA ASP A 398 -3.40 -11.14 -15.69
C ASP A 398 -3.32 -10.65 -17.13
N LEU A 399 -4.33 -11.01 -17.93
CA LEU A 399 -4.39 -10.58 -19.31
C LEU A 399 -4.60 -9.06 -19.48
N LEU A 400 -5.38 -8.44 -18.58
CA LEU A 400 -5.60 -6.98 -18.59
C LEU A 400 -4.35 -6.23 -18.17
N GLU A 401 -3.61 -6.76 -17.19
CA GLU A 401 -2.36 -6.18 -16.72
C GLU A 401 -1.33 -6.09 -17.85
N GLU A 402 -1.17 -7.15 -18.62
CA GLU A 402 -0.27 -7.18 -19.76
C GLU A 402 -0.72 -6.35 -20.98
N LEU A 403 -2.03 -6.22 -21.20
CA LEU A 403 -2.56 -5.47 -22.34
C LEU A 403 -2.69 -3.96 -22.08
N LEU A 404 -2.70 -3.54 -20.82
CA LEU A 404 -2.79 -2.13 -20.46
C LEU A 404 -1.40 -1.46 -20.51
N PRO A 405 -1.29 -0.20 -20.94
CA PRO A 405 0.00 0.50 -20.91
C PRO A 405 0.57 0.57 -19.50
N GLN A 406 1.86 0.35 -19.35
CA GLN A 406 2.54 0.55 -18.07
C GLN A 406 2.25 1.96 -17.53
N GLY A 407 1.93 2.03 -16.24
CA GLY A 407 1.60 3.29 -15.57
C GLY A 407 0.20 3.84 -15.86
N TRP A 408 -0.70 3.10 -16.55
CA TRP A 408 -2.08 3.54 -16.79
C TRP A 408 -2.83 3.91 -15.51
N ARG A 409 -2.55 3.21 -14.39
CA ARG A 409 -3.11 3.52 -13.07
C ARG A 409 -2.70 4.92 -12.60
N ARG A 410 -1.48 5.37 -12.89
CA ARG A 410 -0.96 6.70 -12.55
C ARG A 410 -1.60 7.80 -13.38
N GLU A 411 -1.78 7.59 -14.67
CA GLU A 411 -2.37 8.59 -15.59
C GLU A 411 -3.84 8.88 -15.26
N PHE A 412 -4.63 7.86 -14.98
CA PHE A 412 -6.05 8.02 -14.65
C PHE A 412 -6.31 8.40 -13.18
N GLY A 413 -5.44 8.03 -12.24
CA GLY A 413 -5.52 8.45 -10.84
C GLY A 413 -5.30 9.96 -10.64
N MET A 414 -4.54 10.62 -11.52
CA MET A 414 -4.31 12.07 -11.47
C MET A 414 -5.47 12.90 -12.05
N THR A 415 -6.25 12.35 -12.98
CA THR A 415 -7.38 13.05 -13.62
C THR A 415 -8.70 12.96 -12.86
N ALA A 416 -8.88 12.01 -11.97
CA ALA A 416 -10.10 11.85 -11.18
C ALA A 416 -10.25 12.84 -10.01
N VAL A 417 -9.38 13.83 -9.87
CA VAL A 417 -9.35 14.81 -8.76
C VAL A 417 -9.70 16.24 -9.22
N GLU A 418 -9.99 16.46 -10.51
CA GLU A 418 -10.36 17.80 -11.04
C GLU A 418 -11.87 17.98 -11.32
N GLU A 419 -12.75 17.03 -10.97
CA GLU A 419 -14.21 17.24 -11.05
C GLU A 419 -14.88 17.35 -9.69
#